data_4e1958d8ddd1a9ed7487fd56352063aa
#
_entry.id   4e1958d8ddd1a9ed7487fd56352063aa
#
_cell.length_a   1.000
_cell.length_b   1.000
_cell.length_c   1.000
_cell.angle_alpha   90.00
_cell.angle_beta   90.00
_cell.angle_gamma   90.00
#
_symmetry.space_group_name_H-M   'P 1'
#
loop_
_entity.id
_entity.type
_entity.pdbx_description
1 polymer ?
#
loop_
_entity_poly.entity_id
_entity_poly.type
_entity_poly.pdbx_seq_one_letter_code
_entity_poly.pdbx_strand_id
1 'polypeptide(L)'
;MGLTLRGGVASGAAPYAIALPFSDATPNYQVGAAQSTNLLSLASYTRSGAKYELLSNGSLLSLATDAPGLQAGEGYWSRASITNLNPYSNTTSNAGWTGNNANKTAGQTDPVSGSDAALIACGAGNAAHYITSPGASYTGSGTVFTISRLVKPATGSTWYQIVLPGTQFGANAYANFNLTGSGSMGTIGANLVAAGIQVMANGWYRIWVRATLLANGTAGTIVAFINSGTDARLAVITSTATCYQTSAQAVASTTVGPLIVTGASAVTIGADALTLNNVANGTYDFTFTFDDDSTQAIAGVVVSGGTYTLPVHPTVLNRPKLKRVDGLKVA
;
A
#
# COMPACT_ATOMS: atom_id res chain seq x y z
N MET A 1 14.36 -54.02 -19.47
CA MET A 1 13.92 -53.99 -18.05
C MET A 1 14.25 -52.62 -17.52
N GLY A 2 13.26 -51.72 -17.55
CA GLY A 2 13.41 -50.35 -17.06
C GLY A 2 12.81 -50.26 -15.68
N LEU A 3 13.62 -49.96 -14.68
CA LEU A 3 13.19 -49.75 -13.29
C LEU A 3 12.73 -48.31 -13.14
N THR A 4 11.40 -48.08 -13.15
CA THR A 4 10.80 -46.76 -12.83
C THR A 4 10.75 -46.64 -11.33
N LEU A 5 11.69 -45.92 -10.74
CA LEU A 5 11.61 -45.46 -9.35
C LEU A 5 10.50 -44.42 -9.25
N ARG A 6 9.32 -44.81 -8.86
CA ARG A 6 8.32 -43.89 -8.30
C ARG A 6 8.81 -43.50 -6.94
N GLY A 7 9.45 -42.33 -6.86
CA GLY A 7 9.71 -41.67 -5.58
C GLY A 7 8.37 -41.26 -4.96
N GLY A 8 7.78 -42.11 -4.15
CA GLY A 8 6.74 -41.72 -3.22
C GLY A 8 7.35 -40.71 -2.26
N VAL A 9 6.87 -39.46 -2.29
CA VAL A 9 7.14 -38.50 -1.24
C VAL A 9 6.52 -39.08 0.01
N ALA A 10 7.35 -39.66 0.87
CA ALA A 10 6.92 -40.01 2.21
C ALA A 10 6.35 -38.73 2.84
N SER A 11 5.12 -38.80 3.35
CA SER A 11 4.54 -37.81 4.24
C SER A 11 5.29 -37.85 5.58
N GLY A 12 6.58 -37.47 5.55
CA GLY A 12 7.34 -37.16 6.74
C GLY A 12 6.72 -35.90 7.34
N ALA A 13 6.40 -35.94 8.62
CA ALA A 13 6.06 -34.73 9.37
C ALA A 13 7.03 -33.64 8.98
N ALA A 14 6.50 -32.47 8.60
CA ALA A 14 7.35 -31.34 8.21
C ALA A 14 8.39 -31.14 9.31
N PRO A 15 9.68 -30.94 8.98
CA PRO A 15 10.74 -30.78 9.99
C PRO A 15 10.53 -29.55 10.87
N TYR A 16 9.54 -28.74 10.55
CA TYR A 16 9.22 -27.51 11.23
C TYR A 16 8.14 -27.71 12.28
N ALA A 17 8.35 -27.14 13.47
CA ALA A 17 7.31 -27.06 14.51
C ALA A 17 6.21 -26.05 14.14
N ILE A 18 6.49 -25.10 13.25
CA ILE A 18 5.54 -24.13 12.70
C ILE A 18 5.73 -24.08 11.19
N ALA A 19 4.65 -24.23 10.43
CA ALA A 19 4.65 -24.06 8.98
C ALA A 19 3.36 -23.36 8.53
N LEU A 20 3.49 -22.17 7.96
CA LEU A 20 2.37 -21.32 7.57
C LEU A 20 2.49 -20.97 6.07
N PRO A 21 1.98 -21.82 5.17
CA PRO A 21 2.06 -21.63 3.72
C PRO A 21 0.92 -20.70 3.25
N PHE A 22 1.05 -19.41 3.46
CA PHE A 22 -0.01 -18.43 3.21
C PHE A 22 -0.40 -18.27 1.73
N SER A 23 0.53 -18.50 0.80
CA SER A 23 0.27 -18.35 -0.63
C SER A 23 -0.23 -19.63 -1.32
N ASP A 24 -0.29 -20.75 -0.62
CA ASP A 24 -0.77 -22.00 -1.20
C ASP A 24 -2.26 -21.88 -1.56
N ALA A 25 -2.67 -22.49 -2.67
CA ALA A 25 -4.07 -22.51 -3.09
C ALA A 25 -4.94 -23.33 -2.11
N THR A 26 -4.35 -24.34 -1.50
CA THR A 26 -4.96 -25.17 -0.45
C THR A 26 -3.99 -25.30 0.72
N PRO A 27 -3.89 -24.24 1.56
CA PRO A 27 -2.90 -24.22 2.62
C PRO A 27 -3.22 -25.25 3.70
N ASN A 28 -2.18 -25.88 4.24
CA ASN A 28 -2.25 -26.67 5.44
C ASN A 28 -1.32 -26.06 6.49
N TYR A 29 -1.88 -25.25 7.36
CA TYR A 29 -1.16 -24.57 8.43
C TYR A 29 -0.82 -25.54 9.54
N GLN A 30 0.37 -25.42 10.11
CA GLN A 30 0.85 -26.25 11.20
C GLN A 30 1.40 -25.40 12.34
N VAL A 31 0.99 -25.75 13.57
CA VAL A 31 1.56 -25.22 14.82
C VAL A 31 1.75 -26.41 15.76
N GLY A 32 3.00 -26.83 16.00
CA GLY A 32 3.31 -28.05 16.70
C GLY A 32 2.74 -29.28 16.00
N ALA A 33 1.97 -30.09 16.73
CA ALA A 33 1.26 -31.25 16.17
C ALA A 33 -0.10 -30.90 15.54
N ALA A 34 -0.62 -29.70 15.79
CA ALA A 34 -1.91 -29.27 15.25
C ALA A 34 -1.78 -28.80 13.79
N GLN A 35 -2.70 -29.26 12.95
CA GLN A 35 -2.79 -28.86 11.54
C GLN A 35 -4.21 -28.43 11.20
N SER A 36 -4.35 -27.48 10.28
CA SER A 36 -5.65 -27.00 9.80
C SER A 36 -5.53 -26.29 8.45
N THR A 37 -6.56 -26.39 7.64
CA THR A 37 -6.73 -25.54 6.45
C THR A 37 -7.28 -24.15 6.78
N ASN A 38 -7.75 -23.95 8.01
CA ASN A 38 -8.20 -22.66 8.53
C ASN A 38 -7.17 -22.11 9.53
N LEU A 39 -6.46 -21.04 9.13
CA LEU A 39 -5.45 -20.39 9.96
C LEU A 39 -6.00 -19.99 11.35
N LEU A 40 -7.22 -19.44 11.41
CA LEU A 40 -7.80 -18.93 12.64
C LEU A 40 -8.25 -20.01 13.63
N SER A 41 -8.17 -21.30 13.28
CA SER A 41 -8.28 -22.38 14.25
C SER A 41 -6.97 -22.60 15.04
N LEU A 42 -5.84 -22.13 14.53
CA LEU A 42 -4.50 -22.25 15.14
C LEU A 42 -3.95 -20.91 15.64
N ALA A 43 -4.62 -19.81 15.32
CA ALA A 43 -4.17 -18.46 15.61
C ALA A 43 -5.35 -17.53 15.95
N SER A 44 -5.06 -16.44 16.61
CA SER A 44 -5.95 -15.29 16.74
C SER A 44 -5.41 -14.11 15.89
N TYR A 45 -6.30 -13.24 15.45
CA TYR A 45 -5.91 -12.07 14.68
C TYR A 45 -6.65 -10.83 15.19
N THR A 46 -5.94 -9.74 15.34
CA THR A 46 -6.52 -8.43 15.67
C THR A 46 -5.90 -7.32 14.83
N ARG A 47 -6.72 -6.37 14.42
CA ARG A 47 -6.33 -5.09 13.82
C ARG A 47 -7.47 -4.10 13.95
N SER A 48 -7.21 -2.92 14.49
CA SER A 48 -8.18 -1.84 14.44
C SER A 48 -8.23 -1.21 13.05
N GLY A 49 -9.43 -0.89 12.58
CA GLY A 49 -9.70 -0.16 11.34
C GLY A 49 -9.64 -1.02 10.06
N ALA A 50 -10.39 -0.55 9.06
CA ALA A 50 -10.48 -1.17 7.75
C ALA A 50 -9.41 -0.61 6.79
N LYS A 51 -8.94 -1.43 5.85
CA LYS A 51 -7.95 -1.05 4.84
C LYS A 51 -8.20 -1.78 3.52
N TYR A 52 -7.48 -1.34 2.47
CA TYR A 52 -7.48 -2.02 1.18
C TYR A 52 -6.03 -2.34 0.79
N GLU A 53 -5.75 -3.60 0.48
CA GLU A 53 -4.47 -4.06 -0.05
C GLU A 53 -4.54 -4.26 -1.55
N LEU A 54 -3.47 -3.90 -2.25
CA LEU A 54 -3.37 -4.08 -3.70
C LEU A 54 -2.93 -5.52 -3.99
N LEU A 55 -3.74 -6.24 -4.76
CA LEU A 55 -3.45 -7.59 -5.24
C LEU A 55 -2.53 -7.54 -6.47
N SER A 56 -1.90 -8.67 -6.80
CA SER A 56 -1.00 -8.79 -7.96
C SER A 56 -1.70 -8.54 -9.30
N ASN A 57 -3.00 -8.79 -9.38
CA ASN A 57 -3.82 -8.52 -10.57
C ASN A 57 -4.29 -7.05 -10.66
N GLY A 58 -3.86 -6.19 -9.74
CA GLY A 58 -4.21 -4.77 -9.70
C GLY A 58 -5.57 -4.45 -9.07
N SER A 59 -6.34 -5.44 -8.61
CA SER A 59 -7.58 -5.19 -7.85
C SER A 59 -7.28 -4.89 -6.39
N LEU A 60 -8.27 -4.39 -5.65
CA LEU A 60 -8.16 -4.10 -4.23
C LEU A 60 -8.87 -5.18 -3.41
N LEU A 61 -8.19 -5.72 -2.41
CA LEU A 61 -8.76 -6.54 -1.37
C LEU A 61 -9.22 -5.65 -0.22
N SER A 62 -10.54 -5.62 0.00
CA SER A 62 -11.13 -4.91 1.14
C SER A 62 -11.02 -5.76 2.40
N LEU A 63 -10.47 -5.20 3.45
CA LEU A 63 -10.24 -5.85 4.73
C LEU A 63 -10.93 -5.06 5.84
N ALA A 64 -11.96 -5.65 6.43
CA ALA A 64 -12.64 -5.10 7.61
C ALA A 64 -11.72 -5.12 8.84
N THR A 65 -12.13 -4.45 9.91
CA THR A 65 -11.52 -4.58 11.26
C THR A 65 -11.45 -6.06 11.63
N ASP A 66 -10.35 -6.48 12.25
CA ASP A 66 -10.07 -7.85 12.68
C ASP A 66 -10.15 -8.93 11.58
N ALA A 67 -10.14 -8.54 10.31
CA ALA A 67 -10.01 -9.45 9.19
C ALA A 67 -8.54 -9.56 8.74
N PRO A 68 -7.90 -10.74 8.80
CA PRO A 68 -6.53 -10.91 8.35
C PRO A 68 -6.40 -10.64 6.86
N GLY A 69 -5.34 -9.95 6.48
CA GLY A 69 -4.97 -9.75 5.08
C GLY A 69 -4.42 -11.04 4.48
N LEU A 70 -5.26 -12.04 4.31
CA LEU A 70 -4.90 -13.36 3.79
C LEU A 70 -5.68 -13.65 2.52
N GLN A 71 -4.98 -13.93 1.44
CA GLN A 71 -5.57 -14.26 0.14
C GLN A 71 -4.81 -15.44 -0.50
N ALA A 72 -5.52 -16.48 -0.87
CA ALA A 72 -4.95 -17.63 -1.57
C ALA A 72 -4.27 -17.20 -2.88
N GLY A 73 -3.08 -17.74 -3.16
CA GLY A 73 -2.25 -17.34 -4.30
C GLY A 73 -1.46 -16.03 -4.10
N GLU A 74 -1.81 -15.23 -3.09
CA GLU A 74 -1.18 -13.94 -2.81
C GLU A 74 -0.28 -14.00 -1.56
N GLY A 75 -0.80 -14.50 -0.45
CA GLY A 75 -0.11 -14.57 0.83
C GLY A 75 -0.82 -13.80 1.94
N TYR A 76 -0.07 -13.46 2.98
CA TYR A 76 -0.53 -12.72 4.17
C TYR A 76 0.19 -11.37 4.26
N TRP A 77 -0.58 -10.28 4.46
CA TRP A 77 -0.02 -8.95 4.72
C TRP A 77 0.18 -8.73 6.22
N SER A 78 1.43 -8.51 6.63
CA SER A 78 1.84 -8.21 8.00
C SER A 78 2.40 -6.79 8.07
N ARG A 79 1.60 -5.85 8.52
CA ARG A 79 1.95 -4.41 8.54
C ARG A 79 1.89 -3.84 9.94
N ALA A 80 2.82 -2.93 10.23
CA ALA A 80 2.74 -2.06 11.41
C ALA A 80 1.57 -1.08 11.31
N SER A 81 1.23 -0.46 12.44
CA SER A 81 0.24 0.61 12.47
C SER A 81 0.62 1.75 11.52
N ILE A 82 -0.38 2.30 10.83
CA ILE A 82 -0.21 3.35 9.83
C ILE A 82 -1.38 4.33 9.87
N THR A 83 -1.08 5.62 9.71
CA THR A 83 -2.09 6.70 9.73
C THR A 83 -2.14 7.39 8.37
N ASN A 84 -3.33 7.44 7.74
CA ASN A 84 -3.56 8.38 6.64
C ASN A 84 -3.96 9.74 7.23
N LEU A 85 -3.11 10.74 7.02
CA LEU A 85 -3.29 12.10 7.55
C LEU A 85 -4.25 12.94 6.70
N ASN A 86 -4.57 12.53 5.48
CA ASN A 86 -5.38 13.32 4.56
C ASN A 86 -6.87 13.19 4.92
N PRO A 87 -7.57 14.24 5.35
CA PRO A 87 -9.01 14.16 5.63
C PRO A 87 -9.79 14.03 4.32
N TYR A 88 -10.99 13.43 4.38
CA TYR A 88 -11.87 13.19 3.23
C TYR A 88 -11.13 12.60 2.04
N SER A 89 -10.26 11.61 2.32
CA SER A 89 -9.29 11.09 1.34
C SER A 89 -9.94 10.58 0.07
N ASN A 90 -11.13 10.01 0.17
CA ASN A 90 -11.86 9.44 -0.95
C ASN A 90 -13.05 10.29 -1.38
N THR A 91 -13.60 11.12 -0.50
CA THR A 91 -14.83 11.90 -0.74
C THR A 91 -14.52 13.16 -1.53
N THR A 92 -14.36 13.03 -2.85
CA THR A 92 -13.99 14.14 -3.75
C THR A 92 -15.09 15.20 -3.89
N SER A 93 -16.33 14.92 -3.46
CA SER A 93 -17.41 15.89 -3.34
C SER A 93 -17.18 16.91 -2.22
N ASN A 94 -16.36 16.61 -1.21
CA ASN A 94 -16.06 17.53 -0.13
C ASN A 94 -15.43 18.84 -0.64
N ALA A 95 -15.82 19.97 -0.04
CA ALA A 95 -15.36 21.31 -0.43
C ALA A 95 -13.84 21.52 -0.27
N GLY A 96 -13.18 20.74 0.58
CA GLY A 96 -11.73 20.75 0.74
C GLY A 96 -10.97 20.27 -0.50
N TRP A 97 -11.61 19.58 -1.43
CA TRP A 97 -11.06 19.26 -2.74
C TRP A 97 -11.29 20.43 -3.69
N THR A 98 -10.26 21.19 -3.98
CA THR A 98 -10.34 22.43 -4.76
C THR A 98 -9.65 22.33 -6.10
N GLY A 99 -10.24 22.95 -7.13
CA GLY A 99 -9.67 23.04 -8.47
C GLY A 99 -8.98 24.38 -8.72
N ASN A 100 -7.89 24.37 -9.49
CA ASN A 100 -7.31 25.56 -10.10
C ASN A 100 -7.34 25.38 -11.63
N ASN A 101 -8.04 26.25 -12.35
CA ASN A 101 -8.30 26.09 -13.78
C ASN A 101 -8.72 24.66 -14.15
N ALA A 102 -9.41 23.97 -13.25
CA ALA A 102 -9.90 22.63 -13.42
C ALA A 102 -11.27 22.49 -12.77
N ASN A 103 -12.21 21.91 -13.49
CA ASN A 103 -13.56 21.64 -13.02
C ASN A 103 -13.65 20.24 -12.45
N LYS A 104 -14.43 20.08 -11.38
CA LYS A 104 -14.62 18.82 -10.68
C LYS A 104 -16.09 18.40 -10.76
N THR A 105 -16.36 17.18 -11.27
CA THR A 105 -17.66 16.53 -11.23
C THR A 105 -17.55 15.27 -10.35
N ALA A 106 -18.06 15.35 -9.14
CA ALA A 106 -18.06 14.26 -8.17
C ALA A 106 -19.06 13.13 -8.53
N GLY A 107 -19.08 12.06 -7.72
CA GLY A 107 -20.02 10.94 -7.91
C GLY A 107 -19.59 9.95 -9.00
N GLN A 108 -18.32 9.87 -9.31
CA GLN A 108 -17.77 8.94 -10.30
C GLN A 108 -17.31 7.64 -9.63
N THR A 109 -17.45 6.54 -10.38
CA THR A 109 -17.01 5.21 -9.91
C THR A 109 -15.53 5.21 -9.55
N ASP A 110 -15.21 4.66 -8.38
CA ASP A 110 -13.84 4.51 -7.88
C ASP A 110 -13.57 3.04 -7.46
N PRO A 111 -12.30 2.64 -7.34
CA PRO A 111 -11.93 1.26 -7.00
C PRO A 111 -12.02 0.95 -5.50
N VAL A 112 -12.33 1.92 -4.63
CA VAL A 112 -12.27 1.79 -3.17
C VAL A 112 -13.66 1.69 -2.56
N SER A 113 -14.49 2.74 -2.72
CA SER A 113 -15.78 2.88 -2.04
C SER A 113 -16.98 2.88 -2.97
N GLY A 114 -16.77 2.94 -4.28
CA GLY A 114 -17.78 2.79 -5.31
C GLY A 114 -18.09 4.03 -6.14
N SER A 115 -18.34 5.22 -5.55
CA SER A 115 -18.76 6.42 -6.28
C SER A 115 -18.20 7.74 -5.76
N ASP A 116 -17.07 7.70 -5.09
CA ASP A 116 -16.45 8.87 -4.47
C ASP A 116 -15.37 9.54 -5.33
N ALA A 117 -15.04 8.99 -6.50
CA ALA A 117 -14.14 9.65 -7.45
C ALA A 117 -14.77 10.90 -8.06
N ALA A 118 -13.93 11.79 -8.58
CA ALA A 118 -14.37 12.89 -9.42
C ALA A 118 -13.77 12.80 -10.82
N LEU A 119 -14.57 13.15 -11.82
CA LEU A 119 -14.06 13.51 -13.14
C LEU A 119 -13.52 14.93 -13.05
N ILE A 120 -12.25 15.08 -13.37
CA ILE A 120 -11.53 16.36 -13.44
C ILE A 120 -11.37 16.73 -14.91
N ALA A 121 -11.78 17.93 -15.26
CA ALA A 121 -11.62 18.47 -16.62
C ALA A 121 -10.80 19.75 -16.57
N CYS A 122 -9.81 19.88 -17.45
CA CYS A 122 -9.09 21.15 -17.63
C CYS A 122 -10.06 22.28 -17.95
N GLY A 123 -9.88 23.42 -17.31
CA GLY A 123 -10.57 24.67 -17.68
C GLY A 123 -10.02 25.25 -18.98
N ALA A 124 -10.64 26.29 -19.47
CA ALA A 124 -10.20 26.99 -20.68
C ALA A 124 -8.93 27.80 -20.44
N GLY A 125 -8.13 27.96 -21.51
CA GLY A 125 -6.99 28.85 -21.55
C GLY A 125 -5.66 28.20 -21.21
N ASN A 126 -4.61 29.03 -21.30
CA ASN A 126 -3.24 28.63 -21.01
C ASN A 126 -2.95 28.87 -19.52
N ALA A 127 -2.94 27.83 -18.72
CA ALA A 127 -2.83 27.89 -17.25
C ALA A 127 -2.25 26.59 -16.67
N ALA A 128 -1.94 26.59 -15.38
CA ALA A 128 -1.74 25.35 -14.64
C ALA A 128 -3.12 24.77 -14.26
N HIS A 129 -3.38 23.52 -14.64
CA HIS A 129 -4.66 22.82 -14.42
C HIS A 129 -4.46 21.72 -13.39
N TYR A 130 -5.09 21.84 -12.22
CA TYR A 130 -4.90 20.84 -11.16
C TYR A 130 -6.03 20.78 -10.14
N ILE A 131 -6.05 19.68 -9.39
CA ILE A 131 -6.86 19.49 -8.19
C ILE A 131 -5.95 19.37 -6.97
N THR A 132 -6.31 20.06 -5.90
CA THR A 132 -5.69 19.98 -4.59
C THR A 132 -6.57 19.16 -3.65
N SER A 133 -5.99 18.20 -2.92
CA SER A 133 -6.69 17.47 -1.85
C SER A 133 -6.92 18.36 -0.62
N PRO A 134 -7.82 17.99 0.29
CA PRO A 134 -7.86 18.58 1.62
C PRO A 134 -6.50 18.52 2.32
N GLY A 135 -6.23 19.48 3.21
CA GLY A 135 -4.94 19.59 3.87
C GLY A 135 -4.67 18.46 4.86
N ALA A 136 -3.56 17.76 4.70
CA ALA A 136 -2.98 16.88 5.70
C ALA A 136 -2.09 17.68 6.66
N SER A 137 -2.10 17.32 7.96
CA SER A 137 -1.22 17.93 8.96
C SER A 137 0.08 17.14 9.06
N TYR A 138 1.17 17.73 8.55
CA TYR A 138 2.51 17.15 8.57
C TYR A 138 3.27 17.61 9.82
N THR A 139 3.83 16.67 10.58
CA THR A 139 4.61 16.93 11.78
C THR A 139 5.86 16.07 11.84
N GLY A 140 6.88 16.51 12.59
CA GLY A 140 8.15 15.80 12.74
C GLY A 140 9.11 16.07 11.58
N SER A 141 9.69 17.29 11.52
CA SER A 141 10.76 17.62 10.56
C SER A 141 11.83 16.53 10.53
N GLY A 142 12.28 16.14 9.34
CA GLY A 142 13.15 14.99 9.11
C GLY A 142 12.41 13.67 8.87
N THR A 143 11.11 13.59 9.18
CA THR A 143 10.29 12.39 8.89
C THR A 143 10.07 12.23 7.39
N VAL A 144 10.19 10.99 6.90
CA VAL A 144 9.87 10.65 5.51
C VAL A 144 8.39 10.36 5.38
N PHE A 145 7.75 11.03 4.43
CA PHE A 145 6.35 10.80 4.06
C PHE A 145 6.24 10.15 2.70
N THR A 146 5.34 9.18 2.58
CA THR A 146 4.85 8.66 1.30
C THR A 146 3.47 9.23 1.03
N ILE A 147 3.34 9.93 -0.08
CA ILE A 147 2.10 10.57 -0.53
C ILE A 147 1.64 9.89 -1.81
N SER A 148 0.37 9.53 -1.92
CA SER A 148 -0.17 8.88 -3.10
C SER A 148 -1.57 9.38 -3.49
N ARG A 149 -1.92 9.16 -4.75
CA ARG A 149 -3.21 9.47 -5.34
C ARG A 149 -3.63 8.37 -6.32
N LEU A 150 -4.91 8.06 -6.39
CA LEU A 150 -5.46 7.26 -7.47
C LEU A 150 -5.87 8.17 -8.63
N VAL A 151 -5.37 7.86 -9.83
CA VAL A 151 -5.65 8.59 -11.06
C VAL A 151 -5.98 7.60 -12.18
N LYS A 152 -7.00 7.92 -12.98
CA LYS A 152 -7.32 7.17 -14.19
C LYS A 152 -7.46 8.17 -15.35
N PRO A 153 -6.63 8.12 -16.40
CA PRO A 153 -6.80 8.92 -17.59
C PRO A 153 -8.17 8.67 -18.23
N ALA A 154 -8.78 9.71 -18.79
CA ALA A 154 -10.03 9.59 -19.52
C ALA A 154 -9.87 10.08 -20.99
N THR A 155 -9.66 11.38 -21.22
CA THR A 155 -9.43 11.92 -22.57
C THR A 155 -8.22 12.84 -22.58
N GLY A 156 -7.57 12.96 -23.73
CA GLY A 156 -6.45 13.89 -23.95
C GLY A 156 -5.14 13.40 -23.36
N SER A 157 -4.51 14.17 -22.47
CA SER A 157 -3.20 13.83 -21.91
C SER A 157 -3.23 12.60 -21.03
N THR A 158 -2.18 11.79 -21.11
CA THR A 158 -1.87 10.70 -20.18
C THR A 158 -0.77 11.10 -19.18
N TRP A 159 -0.27 12.31 -19.25
CA TRP A 159 0.76 12.84 -18.39
C TRP A 159 0.19 13.61 -17.21
N TYR A 160 0.63 13.26 -16.01
CA TYR A 160 0.19 13.86 -14.75
C TYR A 160 1.38 14.15 -13.87
N GLN A 161 1.20 15.07 -12.92
CA GLN A 161 2.24 15.43 -11.97
C GLN A 161 1.66 15.43 -10.56
N ILE A 162 2.31 14.72 -9.61
CA ILE A 162 2.12 14.97 -8.18
C ILE A 162 3.02 16.14 -7.79
N VAL A 163 2.45 17.10 -7.06
CA VAL A 163 3.18 18.22 -6.48
C VAL A 163 2.91 18.31 -4.99
N LEU A 164 3.98 18.30 -4.21
CA LEU A 164 3.91 18.48 -2.76
C LEU A 164 3.98 19.97 -2.38
N PRO A 165 3.42 20.35 -1.21
CA PRO A 165 3.52 21.74 -0.75
C PRO A 165 4.99 22.12 -0.53
N GLY A 166 5.40 23.23 -1.18
CA GLY A 166 6.81 23.65 -1.19
C GLY A 166 7.38 24.05 0.16
N THR A 167 6.55 24.62 1.05
CA THR A 167 6.96 24.97 2.42
C THR A 167 7.32 23.73 3.23
N GLN A 168 6.53 22.64 3.07
CA GLN A 168 6.71 21.41 3.85
C GLN A 168 7.79 20.49 3.25
N PHE A 169 7.94 20.45 1.91
CA PHE A 169 8.76 19.44 1.24
C PHE A 169 9.80 20.03 0.26
N GLY A 170 9.87 21.36 0.12
CA GLY A 170 10.78 22.03 -0.79
C GLY A 170 10.15 22.31 -2.17
N ALA A 171 10.69 23.35 -2.83
CA ALA A 171 10.15 23.86 -4.09
C ALA A 171 10.17 22.84 -5.24
N ASN A 172 11.12 21.89 -5.23
CA ASN A 172 11.28 20.86 -6.24
C ASN A 172 10.71 19.48 -5.79
N ALA A 173 9.73 19.45 -4.90
CA ALA A 173 9.04 18.24 -4.48
C ALA A 173 7.88 17.92 -5.42
N TYR A 174 8.19 17.40 -6.63
CA TYR A 174 7.21 16.97 -7.64
C TYR A 174 7.75 15.83 -8.49
N ALA A 175 6.87 15.05 -9.12
CA ALA A 175 7.23 14.05 -10.12
C ALA A 175 6.19 13.95 -11.23
N ASN A 176 6.66 13.65 -12.44
CA ASN A 176 5.87 13.49 -13.66
C ASN A 176 5.64 12.02 -13.97
N PHE A 177 4.40 11.66 -14.32
CA PHE A 177 3.94 10.31 -14.55
C PHE A 177 3.21 10.19 -15.88
N ASN A 178 3.60 9.25 -16.73
CA ASN A 178 2.81 8.83 -17.88
C ASN A 178 1.98 7.60 -17.49
N LEU A 179 0.67 7.70 -17.58
CA LEU A 179 -0.26 6.65 -17.19
C LEU A 179 -0.79 5.90 -18.42
N THR A 180 0.14 5.30 -19.18
CA THR A 180 -0.16 4.45 -20.34
C THR A 180 0.48 3.08 -20.14
N GLY A 181 -0.29 2.02 -20.36
CA GLY A 181 0.21 0.63 -20.20
C GLY A 181 0.69 0.36 -18.77
N SER A 182 1.96 -0.02 -18.61
CA SER A 182 2.57 -0.23 -17.28
C SER A 182 2.93 1.08 -16.55
N GLY A 183 2.73 2.22 -17.20
CA GLY A 183 3.17 3.51 -16.71
C GLY A 183 4.68 3.75 -16.89
N SER A 184 5.07 5.02 -16.98
CA SER A 184 6.48 5.42 -16.98
C SER A 184 6.70 6.73 -16.26
N MET A 185 7.92 6.95 -15.77
CA MET A 185 8.30 8.15 -15.05
C MET A 185 8.92 9.18 -16.00
N GLY A 186 8.59 10.44 -15.79
CA GLY A 186 9.33 11.58 -16.33
C GLY A 186 10.28 12.18 -15.28
N THR A 187 10.33 13.51 -15.21
CA THR A 187 11.14 14.25 -14.25
C THR A 187 10.75 13.92 -12.82
N ILE A 188 11.75 13.64 -11.98
CA ILE A 188 11.64 13.52 -10.53
C ILE A 188 12.41 14.69 -9.93
N GLY A 189 11.72 15.58 -9.24
CA GLY A 189 12.32 16.78 -8.65
C GLY A 189 13.26 16.46 -7.49
N ALA A 190 14.28 17.28 -7.31
CA ALA A 190 15.41 17.04 -6.40
C ALA A 190 15.04 16.95 -4.90
N ASN A 191 13.85 17.41 -4.50
CA ASN A 191 13.37 17.27 -3.12
C ASN A 191 12.62 15.97 -2.85
N LEU A 192 12.50 15.08 -3.84
CA LEU A 192 11.93 13.74 -3.62
C LEU A 192 13.02 12.71 -3.32
N VAL A 193 12.71 11.80 -2.41
CA VAL A 193 13.52 10.61 -2.10
C VAL A 193 13.25 9.52 -3.14
N ALA A 194 12.00 9.39 -3.58
CA ALA A 194 11.57 8.41 -4.58
C ALA A 194 10.20 8.77 -5.14
N ALA A 195 9.85 8.18 -6.28
CA ALA A 195 8.52 8.23 -6.87
C ALA A 195 8.25 6.93 -7.64
N GLY A 196 6.97 6.63 -7.91
CA GLY A 196 6.62 5.45 -8.69
C GLY A 196 5.15 5.31 -8.99
N ILE A 197 4.83 4.25 -9.73
CA ILE A 197 3.49 3.92 -10.21
C ILE A 197 3.17 2.49 -9.78
N GLN A 198 1.96 2.28 -9.30
CA GLN A 198 1.35 0.96 -9.17
C GLN A 198 0.17 0.90 -10.13
N VAL A 199 0.24 -0.03 -11.09
CA VAL A 199 -0.87 -0.27 -12.02
C VAL A 199 -1.99 -0.98 -11.26
N MET A 200 -3.21 -0.51 -11.46
CA MET A 200 -4.40 -1.06 -10.85
C MET A 200 -5.37 -1.55 -11.91
N ALA A 201 -6.34 -2.35 -11.51
CA ALA A 201 -7.39 -2.82 -12.41
C ALA A 201 -8.22 -1.67 -12.99
N ASN A 202 -8.88 -1.93 -14.12
CA ASN A 202 -9.83 -1.02 -14.78
C ASN A 202 -9.24 0.34 -15.20
N GLY A 203 -7.92 0.37 -15.51
CA GLY A 203 -7.22 1.56 -15.99
C GLY A 203 -6.90 2.59 -14.92
N TRP A 204 -7.04 2.24 -13.67
CA TRP A 204 -6.57 3.05 -12.55
C TRP A 204 -5.07 2.87 -12.34
N TYR A 205 -4.44 3.91 -11.80
CA TYR A 205 -3.04 3.93 -11.36
C TYR A 205 -2.97 4.56 -9.98
N ARG A 206 -2.18 3.98 -9.11
CA ARG A 206 -1.74 4.63 -7.89
C ARG A 206 -0.39 5.26 -8.15
N ILE A 207 -0.35 6.57 -8.30
CA ILE A 207 0.89 7.34 -8.39
C ILE A 207 1.31 7.76 -6.99
N TRP A 208 2.60 7.73 -6.70
CA TRP A 208 3.11 8.07 -5.38
C TRP A 208 4.48 8.74 -5.45
N VAL A 209 4.74 9.58 -4.46
CA VAL A 209 6.02 10.22 -4.21
C VAL A 209 6.42 10.06 -2.76
N ARG A 210 7.72 10.10 -2.50
CA ARG A 210 8.30 10.07 -1.17
C ARG A 210 9.20 11.27 -0.99
N ALA A 211 9.05 11.98 0.15
CA ALA A 211 9.84 13.15 0.47
C ALA A 211 10.10 13.27 1.97
N THR A 212 11.20 13.90 2.34
CA THR A 212 11.50 14.25 3.74
C THR A 212 10.82 15.55 4.10
N LEU A 213 10.10 15.58 5.22
CA LEU A 213 9.46 16.78 5.75
C LEU A 213 10.54 17.79 6.20
N LEU A 214 10.48 19.00 5.69
CA LEU A 214 11.39 20.10 6.05
C LEU A 214 10.80 20.99 7.16
N ALA A 215 9.49 21.24 7.09
CA ALA A 215 8.79 22.09 8.07
C ALA A 215 7.39 21.54 8.37
N ASN A 216 6.98 21.64 9.63
CA ASN A 216 5.63 21.28 10.04
C ASN A 216 4.60 22.21 9.38
N GLY A 217 3.37 21.71 9.19
CA GLY A 217 2.27 22.50 8.67
C GLY A 217 1.15 21.68 8.08
N THR A 218 0.05 22.33 7.73
CA THR A 218 -1.12 21.71 7.10
C THR A 218 -1.25 22.20 5.67
N ALA A 219 -1.26 21.26 4.72
CA ALA A 219 -1.43 21.60 3.31
C ALA A 219 -1.95 20.40 2.50
N GLY A 220 -2.65 20.68 1.40
CA GLY A 220 -3.08 19.68 0.43
C GLY A 220 -1.97 19.33 -0.57
N THR A 221 -2.09 18.16 -1.17
CA THR A 221 -1.25 17.72 -2.28
C THR A 221 -1.97 17.92 -3.60
N ILE A 222 -1.22 18.19 -4.65
CA ILE A 222 -1.77 18.52 -5.97
C ILE A 222 -1.56 17.33 -6.91
N VAL A 223 -2.56 17.07 -7.76
CA VAL A 223 -2.35 16.35 -9.02
C VAL A 223 -2.69 17.31 -10.17
N ALA A 224 -1.69 17.58 -10.99
CA ALA A 224 -1.80 18.47 -12.13
C ALA A 224 -1.78 17.70 -13.45
N PHE A 225 -2.43 18.28 -14.48
CA PHE A 225 -2.23 17.89 -15.87
C PHE A 225 -0.96 18.53 -16.39
N ILE A 226 -0.20 17.78 -17.19
CA ILE A 226 0.99 18.23 -17.91
C ILE A 226 0.99 17.63 -19.31
N ASN A 227 1.83 18.14 -20.21
CA ASN A 227 1.89 17.68 -21.59
C ASN A 227 3.01 16.67 -21.84
N SER A 228 4.05 16.69 -21.01
CA SER A 228 5.22 15.84 -21.21
C SER A 228 5.91 15.43 -19.90
N GLY A 229 6.78 14.43 -19.99
CA GLY A 229 7.60 13.99 -18.87
C GLY A 229 8.67 14.98 -18.42
N THR A 230 8.97 16.00 -19.20
CA THR A 230 9.99 17.02 -18.90
C THR A 230 9.39 18.34 -18.41
N ASP A 231 8.06 18.43 -18.30
CA ASP A 231 7.39 19.64 -17.84
C ASP A 231 7.86 20.02 -16.41
N ALA A 232 8.02 21.33 -16.24
CA ALA A 232 8.38 21.89 -14.94
C ALA A 232 7.24 21.74 -13.93
N ARG A 233 7.53 22.03 -12.66
CA ARG A 233 6.53 22.04 -11.59
C ARG A 233 5.39 22.99 -11.93
N LEU A 234 4.14 22.48 -11.94
CA LEU A 234 2.91 23.21 -12.26
C LEU A 234 3.03 23.97 -13.60
N ALA A 235 3.49 23.26 -14.62
CA ALA A 235 3.63 23.84 -15.97
C ALA A 235 2.31 24.48 -16.42
N VAL A 236 2.45 25.65 -17.04
CA VAL A 236 1.35 26.34 -17.69
C VAL A 236 1.14 25.71 -19.06
N ILE A 237 -0.04 25.15 -19.30
CA ILE A 237 -0.37 24.42 -20.52
C ILE A 237 -1.74 24.84 -21.05
N THR A 238 -1.98 24.60 -22.34
CA THR A 238 -3.33 24.59 -22.91
C THR A 238 -3.75 23.12 -23.05
N SER A 239 -4.86 22.74 -22.43
CA SER A 239 -5.32 21.35 -22.44
C SER A 239 -6.84 21.28 -22.32
N THR A 240 -7.43 20.25 -22.95
CA THR A 240 -8.83 19.85 -22.77
C THR A 240 -8.94 18.47 -22.16
N ALA A 241 -7.84 18.00 -21.56
CA ALA A 241 -7.76 16.66 -20.99
C ALA A 241 -8.70 16.48 -19.78
N THR A 242 -9.11 15.24 -19.60
CA THR A 242 -9.89 14.82 -18.43
C THR A 242 -9.27 13.59 -17.79
N CYS A 243 -9.46 13.43 -16.47
CA CYS A 243 -9.10 12.23 -15.73
C CYS A 243 -10.06 12.00 -14.56
N TYR A 244 -10.08 10.79 -14.04
CA TYR A 244 -10.69 10.51 -12.73
C TYR A 244 -9.63 10.56 -11.64
N GLN A 245 -9.99 11.14 -10.49
CA GLN A 245 -9.11 11.20 -9.31
C GLN A 245 -9.86 10.85 -8.04
N THR A 246 -9.16 10.19 -7.11
CA THR A 246 -9.65 9.87 -5.76
C THR A 246 -8.50 9.48 -4.82
N SER A 247 -8.82 9.10 -3.59
CA SER A 247 -7.93 8.43 -2.60
C SER A 247 -6.60 9.15 -2.36
N ALA A 248 -6.69 10.41 -1.90
CA ALA A 248 -5.53 11.12 -1.40
C ALA A 248 -5.01 10.45 -0.11
N GLN A 249 -3.73 10.11 -0.09
CA GLN A 249 -3.11 9.52 1.08
C GLN A 249 -1.78 10.18 1.38
N ALA A 250 -1.59 10.54 2.65
CA ALA A 250 -0.34 11.07 3.20
C ALA A 250 -0.01 10.28 4.48
N VAL A 251 1.08 9.53 4.46
CA VAL A 251 1.51 8.66 5.56
C VAL A 251 2.97 8.87 5.91
N ALA A 252 3.29 8.92 7.20
CA ALA A 252 4.67 8.90 7.69
C ALA A 252 5.23 7.48 7.52
N SER A 253 5.81 7.20 6.36
CA SER A 253 6.33 5.88 6.01
C SER A 253 7.35 5.96 4.88
N THR A 254 8.30 5.05 4.89
CA THR A 254 9.27 4.84 3.80
C THR A 254 8.77 3.85 2.75
N THR A 255 7.54 3.35 2.87
CA THR A 255 6.95 2.39 1.93
C THR A 255 5.54 2.79 1.53
N VAL A 256 5.11 2.35 0.36
CA VAL A 256 3.70 2.49 -0.06
C VAL A 256 2.87 1.49 0.74
N GLY A 257 2.02 2.03 1.62
CA GLY A 257 1.14 1.23 2.48
C GLY A 257 -0.19 0.85 1.83
N PRO A 258 -1.11 0.24 2.57
CA PRO A 258 -2.48 -0.01 2.14
C PRO A 258 -3.21 1.31 1.85
N LEU A 259 -4.33 1.25 1.14
CA LEU A 259 -5.21 2.42 1.05
C LEU A 259 -6.12 2.47 2.30
N ILE A 260 -6.25 3.68 2.85
CA ILE A 260 -7.04 3.95 4.07
C ILE A 260 -8.00 5.09 3.75
N VAL A 261 -9.29 4.82 3.81
CA VAL A 261 -10.33 5.84 3.65
C VAL A 261 -10.47 6.63 4.95
N THR A 262 -10.56 7.94 4.81
CA THR A 262 -10.73 8.87 5.93
C THR A 262 -11.99 9.70 5.78
N GLY A 263 -12.62 10.06 6.91
CA GLY A 263 -13.64 11.10 7.00
C GLY A 263 -13.03 12.47 7.27
N ALA A 264 -13.64 13.24 8.15
CA ALA A 264 -13.22 14.61 8.49
C ALA A 264 -11.84 14.70 9.15
N SER A 265 -11.32 13.61 9.66
CA SER A 265 -10.04 13.54 10.37
C SER A 265 -9.15 12.41 9.86
N ALA A 266 -7.88 12.46 10.22
CA ALA A 266 -6.94 11.38 10.00
C ALA A 266 -7.45 10.05 10.60
N VAL A 267 -7.13 8.94 9.94
CA VAL A 267 -7.50 7.59 10.39
C VAL A 267 -6.24 6.76 10.56
N THR A 268 -6.09 6.18 11.75
CA THR A 268 -5.05 5.20 12.06
C THR A 268 -5.64 3.80 12.01
N ILE A 269 -5.00 2.91 11.28
CA ILE A 269 -5.22 1.46 11.39
C ILE A 269 -4.14 0.86 12.28
N GLY A 270 -4.52 -0.09 13.14
CA GLY A 270 -3.59 -0.81 14.00
C GLY A 270 -2.65 -1.73 13.22
N ALA A 271 -1.65 -2.26 13.91
CA ALA A 271 -0.79 -3.29 13.34
C ALA A 271 -1.57 -4.58 13.09
N ASP A 272 -1.15 -5.34 12.09
CA ASP A 272 -1.64 -6.69 11.83
C ASP A 272 -1.05 -7.65 12.89
N ALA A 273 -1.83 -8.01 13.90
CA ALA A 273 -1.39 -8.88 14.98
C ALA A 273 -1.93 -10.30 14.80
N LEU A 274 -1.19 -11.14 14.06
CA LEU A 274 -1.45 -12.58 13.94
C LEU A 274 -0.68 -13.32 15.04
N THR A 275 -1.40 -13.85 16.00
CA THR A 275 -0.83 -14.57 17.16
C THR A 275 -1.14 -16.06 17.06
N LEU A 276 -0.12 -16.88 16.91
CA LEU A 276 -0.21 -18.34 16.95
C LEU A 276 -0.50 -18.80 18.37
N ASN A 277 -1.41 -19.76 18.52
CA ASN A 277 -1.81 -20.34 19.79
C ASN A 277 -1.18 -21.73 19.96
N ASN A 278 -1.05 -22.17 21.20
CA ASN A 278 -0.51 -23.51 21.55
C ASN A 278 0.89 -23.79 20.98
N VAL A 279 1.70 -22.75 20.84
CA VAL A 279 3.12 -22.90 20.47
C VAL A 279 3.88 -23.44 21.68
N ALA A 280 4.58 -24.56 21.51
CA ALA A 280 5.36 -25.13 22.61
C ALA A 280 6.46 -24.13 23.06
N ASN A 281 6.63 -23.97 24.36
CA ASN A 281 7.70 -23.14 24.91
C ASN A 281 9.08 -23.64 24.46
N GLY A 282 9.99 -22.72 24.18
CA GLY A 282 11.34 -23.02 23.73
C GLY A 282 11.92 -21.95 22.85
N THR A 283 13.08 -22.20 22.29
CA THR A 283 13.76 -21.31 21.36
C THR A 283 13.50 -21.76 19.92
N TYR A 284 13.23 -20.82 19.05
CA TYR A 284 12.89 -21.05 17.64
C TYR A 284 13.76 -20.22 16.71
N ASP A 285 14.09 -20.80 15.56
CA ASP A 285 14.63 -20.09 14.41
C ASP A 285 13.52 -19.99 13.36
N PHE A 286 13.16 -18.77 12.98
CA PHE A 286 12.12 -18.50 11.99
C PHE A 286 12.73 -18.11 10.65
N THR A 287 12.10 -18.60 9.57
CA THR A 287 12.35 -18.14 8.19
C THR A 287 11.06 -17.59 7.62
N PHE A 288 11.11 -16.32 7.18
CA PHE A 288 10.02 -15.61 6.52
C PHE A 288 10.32 -15.56 5.02
N THR A 289 9.43 -16.09 4.19
CA THR A 289 9.52 -16.02 2.72
C THR A 289 8.52 -14.99 2.23
N PHE A 290 8.99 -14.03 1.43
CA PHE A 290 8.19 -12.90 0.94
C PHE A 290 7.62 -13.15 -0.45
N ASP A 291 6.83 -12.18 -0.96
CA ASP A 291 6.14 -12.22 -2.25
C ASP A 291 7.08 -12.26 -3.47
N ASP A 292 8.34 -11.85 -3.33
CA ASP A 292 9.39 -11.92 -4.35
C ASP A 292 10.35 -13.12 -4.19
N ASP A 293 9.98 -14.08 -3.36
CA ASP A 293 10.77 -15.26 -3.00
C ASP A 293 12.06 -14.98 -2.21
N SER A 294 12.31 -13.71 -1.84
CA SER A 294 13.37 -13.41 -0.89
C SER A 294 13.03 -13.93 0.51
N THR A 295 14.06 -14.18 1.31
CA THR A 295 13.88 -14.72 2.66
C THR A 295 14.53 -13.81 3.71
N GLN A 296 13.98 -13.86 4.93
CA GLN A 296 14.55 -13.25 6.12
C GLN A 296 14.54 -14.28 7.25
N ALA A 297 15.69 -14.53 7.84
CA ALA A 297 15.83 -15.37 9.02
C ALA A 297 15.82 -14.51 10.30
N ILE A 298 15.14 -15.00 11.33
CA ILE A 298 15.17 -14.44 12.69
C ILE A 298 15.42 -15.62 13.64
N ALA A 299 16.66 -15.73 14.14
CA ALA A 299 17.09 -16.84 14.99
C ALA A 299 16.95 -16.50 16.47
N GLY A 300 16.87 -17.55 17.31
CA GLY A 300 16.93 -17.44 18.75
C GLY A 300 15.68 -16.80 19.38
N VAL A 301 14.53 -16.88 18.74
CA VAL A 301 13.27 -16.33 19.27
C VAL A 301 12.77 -17.19 20.42
N VAL A 302 12.69 -16.62 21.62
CA VAL A 302 12.18 -17.33 22.81
C VAL A 302 10.67 -17.22 22.84
N VAL A 303 9.99 -18.37 22.75
CA VAL A 303 8.54 -18.50 22.95
C VAL A 303 8.27 -18.95 24.39
N SER A 304 7.45 -18.17 25.08
CA SER A 304 6.97 -18.49 26.43
C SER A 304 5.48 -18.19 26.55
N GLY A 305 4.76 -18.93 27.40
CA GLY A 305 3.31 -18.72 27.57
C GLY A 305 2.44 -19.28 26.44
N GLY A 306 2.99 -20.12 25.58
CA GLY A 306 2.21 -20.88 24.58
C GLY A 306 1.74 -20.08 23.38
N THR A 307 2.25 -18.85 23.15
CA THR A 307 1.84 -17.99 22.02
C THR A 307 3.03 -17.35 21.33
N TYR A 308 2.87 -17.06 20.03
CA TYR A 308 3.84 -16.29 19.27
C TYR A 308 3.13 -15.34 18.28
N THR A 309 3.34 -14.03 18.42
CA THR A 309 2.82 -13.04 17.48
C THR A 309 3.83 -12.81 16.36
N LEU A 310 3.40 -12.93 15.11
CA LEU A 310 4.26 -12.68 13.96
C LEU A 310 4.71 -11.21 13.94
N PRO A 311 5.98 -10.98 13.58
CA PRO A 311 6.49 -9.62 13.42
C PRO A 311 5.83 -8.92 12.23
N VAL A 312 5.90 -7.58 12.22
CA VAL A 312 5.28 -6.73 11.20
C VAL A 312 6.32 -5.89 10.44
N HIS A 313 5.99 -5.57 9.19
CA HIS A 313 6.74 -4.63 8.36
C HIS A 313 6.27 -3.18 8.62
N PRO A 314 7.15 -2.17 8.63
CA PRO A 314 8.61 -2.21 8.45
C PRO A 314 9.40 -2.34 9.77
N THR A 315 8.74 -2.62 10.89
CA THR A 315 9.39 -2.61 12.23
C THR A 315 10.45 -3.71 12.35
N VAL A 316 10.13 -4.92 11.85
CA VAL A 316 11.02 -6.08 11.93
C VAL A 316 11.18 -6.73 10.56
N LEU A 317 10.09 -6.92 9.83
CA LEU A 317 10.12 -7.56 8.51
C LEU A 317 10.63 -6.61 7.43
N ASN A 318 11.40 -7.13 6.47
CA ASN A 318 11.91 -6.38 5.32
C ASN A 318 10.82 -6.05 4.29
N ARG A 319 9.76 -6.87 4.23
CA ARG A 319 8.64 -6.72 3.29
C ARG A 319 7.30 -7.03 3.98
N PRO A 320 6.19 -6.42 3.51
CA PRO A 320 4.90 -6.56 4.17
C PRO A 320 4.14 -7.84 3.81
N LYS A 321 4.47 -8.52 2.70
CA LYS A 321 3.68 -9.63 2.16
C LYS A 321 4.45 -10.93 2.27
N LEU A 322 3.91 -11.86 3.05
CA LEU A 322 4.49 -13.16 3.36
C LEU A 322 3.83 -14.25 2.51
N LYS A 323 4.61 -15.03 1.78
CA LYS A 323 4.20 -16.29 1.17
C LYS A 323 4.19 -17.43 2.18
N ARG A 324 5.20 -17.45 3.05
CA ARG A 324 5.40 -18.55 3.98
C ARG A 324 6.15 -18.10 5.24
N VAL A 325 5.85 -18.76 6.35
CA VAL A 325 6.64 -18.71 7.59
C VAL A 325 6.92 -20.12 8.07
N ASP A 326 8.18 -20.43 8.31
CA ASP A 326 8.64 -21.67 8.88
C ASP A 326 9.35 -21.40 10.22
N GLY A 327 9.03 -22.16 11.26
CA GLY A 327 9.65 -22.07 12.57
C GLY A 327 10.21 -23.44 12.98
N LEU A 328 11.54 -23.51 13.17
CA LEU A 328 12.24 -24.68 13.68
C LEU A 328 12.50 -24.49 15.18
N LYS A 329 12.00 -25.39 16.01
CA LYS A 329 12.34 -25.41 17.43
C LYS A 329 13.77 -25.96 17.60
N VAL A 330 14.66 -25.17 18.24
CA VAL A 330 16.07 -25.50 18.40
C VAL A 330 16.46 -25.79 19.86
N ALA A 331 15.66 -25.33 20.83
CA ALA A 331 15.85 -25.64 22.26
C ALA A 331 14.52 -25.52 23.04
#